data_8c3d3fcafd96184b9a651270f98d8ef1
#
_entry.id   8c3d3fcafd96184b9a651270f98d8ef1
#
_cell.length_a   1.000
_cell.length_b   1.000
_cell.length_c   1.000
_cell.angle_alpha   90.00
_cell.angle_beta   90.00
_cell.angle_gamma   90.00
#
_symmetry.space_group_name_H-M   'P 1'
#
loop_
_entity.id
_entity.type
_entity.pdbx_description
1 polymer ?
#
loop_
_entity_poly.entity_id
_entity_poly.type
_entity_poly.pdbx_seq_one_letter_code
_entity_poly.pdbx_strand_id
1 'polypeptide(L)'
;MKNHSTILIEVLLKTIDKMGIKGTIQVLEVSNNYSDENKKLIDLIILNTCKYFDISEAMLKKGTTRNPSRINAIGVCSVLLMRMCKLSQREISEILHKDSSLINKYVRRFQTLNVNLKDDAGLIQKMEAIRTDALTQFEINK
;
A
#
# COMPACT_ATOMS: atom_id res chain seq x y z
N MET A 1 7.18 24.94 -2.01
CA MET A 1 7.92 24.50 -2.00
C MET A 1 7.59 23.77 -1.94
N LYS A 2 7.07 23.10 -1.48
CA LYS A 2 7.49 22.32 -1.16
C LYS A 2 6.66 21.48 -0.75
N ASN A 3 5.09 21.14 -1.26
CA ASN A 3 4.76 20.00 -1.08
C ASN A 3 5.55 19.36 -0.18
N HIS A 4 5.09 18.29 0.14
CA HIS A 4 6.07 17.65 0.85
C HIS A 4 7.26 17.51 -0.01
N SER A 5 7.10 17.13 -1.26
CA SER A 5 8.21 17.16 -2.13
C SER A 5 8.65 18.53 -2.39
N THR A 6 7.75 19.46 -2.51
CA THR A 6 8.11 20.82 -2.76
C THR A 6 8.67 21.46 -1.54
N ILE A 7 8.07 21.22 -0.38
CA ILE A 7 8.65 21.64 0.87
C ILE A 7 9.99 20.99 1.04
N LEU A 8 10.09 19.74 0.65
CA LEU A 8 11.34 19.03 0.71
C LEU A 8 12.36 19.63 -0.24
N ILE A 9 11.95 20.01 -1.43
CA ILE A 9 12.85 20.68 -2.36
C ILE A 9 13.31 22.01 -1.81
N GLU A 10 12.42 22.78 -1.18
CA GLU A 10 12.84 24.04 -0.54
C GLU A 10 13.77 23.80 0.60
N VAL A 11 13.46 22.78 1.40
CA VAL A 11 14.34 22.40 2.49
C VAL A 11 15.67 21.92 1.93
N LEU A 12 15.65 21.18 0.82
CA LEU A 12 16.86 20.75 0.17
C LEU A 12 17.73 21.92 -0.26
N LEU A 13 17.12 22.90 -0.90
CA LEU A 13 17.85 24.07 -1.36
C LEU A 13 18.45 24.83 -0.20
N LYS A 14 17.68 25.03 0.86
CA LYS A 14 18.17 25.72 2.05
C LYS A 14 19.24 24.89 2.76
N THR A 15 19.07 23.60 2.78
CA THR A 15 19.99 22.69 3.44
C THR A 15 21.31 22.62 2.69
N ILE A 16 21.28 22.67 1.36
CA ILE A 16 22.49 22.73 0.57
C ILE A 16 23.32 23.93 0.96
N ASP A 17 22.67 25.09 1.12
CA ASP A 17 23.35 26.31 1.51
C ASP A 17 23.98 26.22 2.90
N LYS A 18 23.31 25.55 3.82
CA LYS A 18 23.75 25.48 5.21
C LYS A 18 24.63 24.29 5.52
N MET A 19 24.25 23.14 5.01
CA MET A 19 24.87 21.88 5.41
C MET A 19 25.57 21.17 4.27
N GLY A 20 25.42 21.67 3.07
CA GLY A 20 26.02 21.06 1.91
C GLY A 20 25.29 19.81 1.45
N ILE A 21 25.92 19.08 0.57
CA ILE A 21 25.30 17.90 -0.07
C ILE A 21 24.94 16.82 0.92
N LYS A 22 25.73 16.62 1.96
CA LYS A 22 25.47 15.60 2.97
C LYS A 22 24.14 15.85 3.66
N GLY A 23 23.88 17.08 4.06
CA GLY A 23 22.61 17.42 4.67
C GLY A 23 21.44 17.23 3.70
N THR A 24 21.66 17.55 2.44
CA THR A 24 20.66 17.37 1.39
C THR A 24 20.29 15.90 1.24
N ILE A 25 21.26 15.02 1.24
CA ILE A 25 21.01 13.58 1.14
C ILE A 25 20.20 13.09 2.32
N GLN A 26 20.52 13.53 3.53
CA GLN A 26 19.77 13.14 4.72
C GLN A 26 18.30 13.55 4.62
N VAL A 27 18.03 14.73 4.12
CA VAL A 27 16.65 15.20 3.94
C VAL A 27 15.92 14.32 2.92
N LEU A 28 16.58 13.94 1.84
CA LEU A 28 16.01 13.04 0.85
C LEU A 28 15.69 11.67 1.45
N GLU A 29 16.58 11.12 2.22
CA GLU A 29 16.38 9.84 2.87
C GLU A 29 15.17 9.87 3.79
N VAL A 30 15.05 10.90 4.60
CA VAL A 30 13.91 11.05 5.51
C VAL A 30 12.61 11.14 4.71
N SER A 31 12.63 11.84 3.59
CA SER A 31 11.42 11.96 2.78
C SER A 31 11.06 10.65 2.09
N ASN A 32 12.05 9.88 1.65
CA ASN A 32 11.80 8.61 0.97
C ASN A 32 11.33 7.51 1.90
N ASN A 33 11.65 7.61 3.19
CA ASN A 33 11.23 6.63 4.17
C ASN A 33 9.78 6.83 4.60
N TYR A 34 9.07 7.69 3.94
CA TYR A 34 7.76 8.04 4.26
C TYR A 34 7.62 8.21 5.69
N SER A 35 7.44 7.91 6.45
CA SER A 35 7.37 7.76 7.84
C SER A 35 7.31 6.29 8.13
N ASP A 36 7.83 5.92 9.23
CA ASP A 36 7.66 4.58 9.77
C ASP A 36 6.18 4.24 9.93
N GLU A 37 5.35 5.26 10.11
CA GLU A 37 3.91 5.09 10.24
C GLU A 37 3.28 4.51 8.99
N ASN A 38 3.65 5.04 7.81
CA ASN A 38 3.10 4.52 6.56
C ASN A 38 3.52 3.07 6.33
N LYS A 39 4.76 2.75 6.67
CA LYS A 39 5.26 1.39 6.57
C LYS A 39 4.49 0.44 7.50
N LYS A 40 4.20 0.88 8.72
CA LYS A 40 3.41 0.09 9.66
C LYS A 40 2.02 -0.18 9.12
N LEU A 41 1.39 0.83 8.52
CA LEU A 41 0.06 0.66 7.94
C LEU A 41 0.10 -0.31 6.76
N ILE A 42 1.12 -0.22 5.91
CA ILE A 42 1.32 -1.16 4.82
C ILE A 42 1.40 -2.59 5.35
N ASP A 43 2.22 -2.81 6.37
CA ASP A 43 2.39 -4.13 6.95
C ASP A 43 1.09 -4.66 7.56
N LEU A 44 0.32 -3.80 8.22
CA LEU A 44 -0.97 -4.19 8.80
C LEU A 44 -1.99 -4.55 7.71
N ILE A 45 -2.01 -3.83 6.62
CA ILE A 45 -2.90 -4.15 5.50
C ILE A 45 -2.56 -5.52 4.93
N ILE A 46 -1.27 -5.78 4.71
CA ILE A 46 -0.82 -7.07 4.20
C ILE A 46 -1.18 -8.19 5.18
N LEU A 47 -0.89 -7.99 6.46
CA LEU A 47 -1.17 -8.99 7.49
C LEU A 47 -2.66 -9.33 7.54
N ASN A 48 -3.51 -8.32 7.58
CA ASN A 48 -4.96 -8.54 7.66
C ASN A 48 -5.53 -9.14 6.38
N THR A 49 -4.99 -8.76 5.23
CA THR A 49 -5.38 -9.37 3.96
C THR A 49 -5.10 -10.86 3.99
N CYS A 50 -3.91 -11.25 4.41
CA CYS A 50 -3.55 -12.66 4.51
C CYS A 50 -4.45 -13.40 5.49
N LYS A 51 -4.78 -12.78 6.61
CA LYS A 51 -5.66 -13.36 7.61
C LYS A 51 -7.07 -13.61 7.06
N TYR A 52 -7.66 -12.61 6.42
CA TYR A 52 -9.03 -12.73 5.93
C TYR A 52 -9.18 -13.66 4.74
N PHE A 53 -8.13 -13.83 3.96
CA PHE A 53 -8.15 -14.74 2.81
C PHE A 53 -7.48 -16.08 3.10
N ASP A 54 -7.01 -16.27 4.34
CA ASP A 54 -6.38 -17.52 4.79
C ASP A 54 -5.23 -17.94 3.87
N ILE A 55 -4.33 -17.03 3.60
CA ILE A 55 -3.11 -17.31 2.84
C ILE A 55 -1.92 -16.71 3.58
N SER A 56 -0.73 -17.25 3.30
CA SER A 56 0.50 -16.69 3.87
C SER A 56 0.97 -15.48 3.06
N GLU A 57 1.81 -14.67 3.66
CA GLU A 57 2.43 -13.56 2.94
C GLU A 57 3.27 -14.07 1.76
N ALA A 58 3.95 -15.19 1.94
CA ALA A 58 4.71 -15.79 0.85
C ALA A 58 3.81 -16.18 -0.32
N MET A 59 2.64 -16.73 -0.02
CA MET A 59 1.66 -17.07 -1.05
C MET A 59 1.15 -15.82 -1.75
N LEU A 60 0.92 -14.75 -1.01
CA LEU A 60 0.48 -13.49 -1.56
C LEU A 60 1.51 -12.92 -2.55
N LYS A 61 2.77 -12.95 -2.18
CA LYS A 61 3.85 -12.32 -2.96
C LYS A 61 4.43 -13.23 -4.02
N LYS A 62 4.69 -14.48 -3.71
CA LYS A 62 5.47 -15.38 -4.56
C LYS A 62 4.68 -16.57 -5.13
N GLY A 63 3.47 -16.79 -4.67
CA GLY A 63 2.68 -17.91 -5.15
C GLY A 63 2.38 -17.77 -6.64
N THR A 64 2.37 -18.90 -7.34
CA THR A 64 2.04 -18.95 -8.76
C THR A 64 0.68 -19.59 -9.01
N THR A 65 0.06 -20.14 -7.97
CA THR A 65 -1.22 -20.81 -8.05
C THR A 65 -2.33 -19.83 -8.38
N ARG A 66 -3.20 -20.18 -9.31
CA ARG A 66 -4.36 -19.37 -9.67
C ARG A 66 -5.55 -19.65 -8.75
N ASN A 67 -5.29 -19.63 -7.47
CA ASN A 67 -6.33 -19.77 -6.47
C ASN A 67 -7.17 -18.50 -6.43
N PRO A 68 -8.51 -18.58 -6.51
CA PRO A 68 -9.37 -17.38 -6.43
C PRO A 68 -9.13 -16.56 -5.17
N SER A 69 -8.89 -17.21 -4.03
CA SER A 69 -8.60 -16.49 -2.80
C SER A 69 -7.32 -15.66 -2.92
N ARG A 70 -6.29 -16.21 -3.54
CA ARG A 70 -5.03 -15.52 -3.74
C ARG A 70 -5.20 -14.33 -4.67
N ILE A 71 -5.91 -14.53 -5.78
CA ILE A 71 -6.16 -13.46 -6.74
C ILE A 71 -6.96 -12.33 -6.10
N ASN A 72 -7.99 -12.69 -5.36
CA ASN A 72 -8.82 -11.70 -4.65
C ASN A 72 -8.03 -10.99 -3.57
N ALA A 73 -7.17 -11.71 -2.84
CA ALA A 73 -6.31 -11.11 -1.83
C ALA A 73 -5.37 -10.07 -2.43
N ILE A 74 -4.74 -10.39 -3.56
CA ILE A 74 -3.86 -9.46 -4.25
C ILE A 74 -4.63 -8.20 -4.66
N GLY A 75 -5.83 -8.37 -5.20
CA GLY A 75 -6.67 -7.25 -5.62
C GLY A 75 -7.09 -6.37 -4.46
N VAL A 76 -7.58 -6.96 -3.38
CA VAL A 76 -7.99 -6.22 -2.18
C VAL A 76 -6.81 -5.48 -1.58
N CYS A 77 -5.69 -6.17 -1.42
CA CYS A 77 -4.48 -5.57 -0.87
C CYS A 77 -4.02 -4.39 -1.70
N SER A 78 -4.00 -4.55 -3.03
CA SER A 78 -3.58 -3.48 -3.94
C SER A 78 -4.46 -2.25 -3.82
N VAL A 79 -5.78 -2.44 -3.80
CA VAL A 79 -6.72 -1.33 -3.68
C VAL A 79 -6.55 -0.62 -2.35
N LEU A 80 -6.41 -1.37 -1.25
CA LEU A 80 -6.24 -0.77 0.08
C LEU A 80 -4.91 -0.03 0.19
N LEU A 81 -3.83 -0.58 -0.33
CA LEU A 81 -2.54 0.10 -0.33
C LEU A 81 -2.61 1.41 -1.12
N MET A 82 -3.32 1.39 -2.25
CA MET A 82 -3.50 2.59 -3.05
C MET A 82 -4.31 3.65 -2.31
N ARG A 83 -5.43 3.26 -1.72
CA ARG A 83 -6.36 4.19 -1.09
C ARG A 83 -5.88 4.68 0.27
N MET A 84 -5.37 3.78 1.10
CA MET A 84 -5.02 4.11 2.48
C MET A 84 -3.61 4.66 2.61
N CYS A 85 -2.66 4.12 1.85
CA CYS A 85 -1.26 4.51 1.93
C CYS A 85 -0.82 5.44 0.81
N LYS A 86 -1.72 5.72 -0.13
CA LYS A 86 -1.47 6.62 -1.27
C LYS A 86 -0.30 6.14 -2.14
N LEU A 87 -0.16 4.82 -2.27
CA LEU A 87 0.91 4.25 -3.07
C LEU A 87 0.54 4.23 -4.55
N SER A 88 1.54 4.39 -5.40
CA SER A 88 1.37 4.24 -6.84
C SER A 88 1.31 2.75 -7.19
N GLN A 89 0.82 2.45 -8.39
CA GLN A 89 0.81 1.06 -8.87
C GLN A 89 2.20 0.46 -8.92
N ARG A 90 3.20 1.26 -9.25
CA ARG A 90 4.59 0.82 -9.28
C ARG A 90 5.08 0.44 -7.90
N GLU A 91 4.79 1.28 -6.90
CA GLU A 91 5.18 0.99 -5.52
C GLU A 91 4.50 -0.28 -5.01
N ILE A 92 3.22 -0.45 -5.32
CA ILE A 92 2.48 -1.65 -4.95
C ILE A 92 3.08 -2.88 -5.64
N SER A 93 3.43 -2.77 -6.92
CA SER A 93 4.03 -3.88 -7.66
C SER A 93 5.35 -4.31 -7.03
N GLU A 94 6.13 -3.37 -6.55
CA GLU A 94 7.38 -3.68 -5.86
C GLU A 94 7.14 -4.36 -4.52
N ILE A 95 6.18 -3.87 -3.74
CA ILE A 95 5.85 -4.44 -2.44
C ILE A 95 5.30 -5.86 -2.58
N LEU A 96 4.40 -6.08 -3.52
CA LEU A 96 3.75 -7.37 -3.70
C LEU A 96 4.46 -8.30 -4.68
N HIS A 97 5.58 -7.86 -5.25
CA HIS A 97 6.36 -8.65 -6.21
C HIS A 97 5.52 -9.08 -7.42
N LYS A 98 4.78 -8.14 -7.98
CA LYS A 98 3.92 -8.35 -9.15
C LYS A 98 4.19 -7.29 -10.20
N ASP A 99 3.83 -7.58 -11.45
CA ASP A 99 3.92 -6.57 -12.52
C ASP A 99 2.91 -5.46 -12.30
N SER A 100 3.31 -4.23 -12.65
CA SER A 100 2.41 -3.08 -12.57
C SER A 100 1.15 -3.27 -13.40
N SER A 101 1.27 -3.92 -14.55
CA SER A 101 0.10 -4.20 -15.41
C SER A 101 -0.88 -5.12 -14.71
N LEU A 102 -0.40 -6.09 -13.94
CA LEU A 102 -1.25 -6.99 -13.19
C LEU A 102 -1.96 -6.24 -12.06
N ILE A 103 -1.23 -5.38 -11.35
CA ILE A 103 -1.81 -4.55 -10.29
C ILE A 103 -2.90 -3.65 -10.89
N ASN A 104 -2.62 -3.03 -12.03
CA ASN A 104 -3.61 -2.18 -12.70
C ASN A 104 -4.87 -2.97 -13.05
N LYS A 105 -4.72 -4.19 -13.56
CA LYS A 105 -5.84 -5.06 -13.90
C LYS A 105 -6.72 -5.33 -12.69
N TYR A 106 -6.10 -5.67 -11.56
CA TYR A 106 -6.85 -5.96 -10.33
C TYR A 106 -7.52 -4.72 -9.77
N VAL A 107 -6.83 -3.58 -9.78
CA VAL A 107 -7.40 -2.33 -9.29
C VAL A 107 -8.63 -1.95 -10.12
N ARG A 108 -8.54 -2.07 -11.44
CA ARG A 108 -9.67 -1.77 -12.33
C ARG A 108 -10.84 -2.70 -12.06
N ARG A 109 -10.58 -3.99 -11.85
CA ARG A 109 -11.62 -4.95 -11.52
C ARG A 109 -12.37 -4.54 -10.27
N PHE A 110 -11.64 -4.12 -9.23
CA PHE A 110 -12.27 -3.73 -7.98
C PHE A 110 -13.06 -2.43 -8.09
N GLN A 111 -12.72 -1.57 -9.05
CA GLN A 111 -13.52 -0.37 -9.31
C GLN A 111 -14.87 -0.68 -9.95
N THR A 112 -15.00 -1.87 -10.53
CA THR A 112 -16.24 -2.29 -11.20
C THR A 112 -17.05 -3.29 -10.39
N LEU A 113 -16.67 -3.56 -9.15
CA LEU A 113 -17.43 -4.47 -8.29
C LEU A 113 -18.84 -3.93 -8.07
N ASN A 114 -19.81 -4.84 -8.12
CA ASN A 114 -21.22 -4.50 -7.99
C ASN A 114 -21.76 -5.06 -6.69
N VAL A 115 -22.21 -4.17 -5.80
CA VAL A 115 -22.74 -4.56 -4.49
C VAL A 115 -23.98 -5.43 -4.58
N ASN A 116 -24.66 -5.44 -5.72
CA ASN A 116 -25.85 -6.25 -5.95
C ASN A 116 -25.53 -7.69 -6.34
N LEU A 117 -24.26 -7.99 -6.66
CA LEU A 117 -23.82 -9.34 -6.94
C LEU A 117 -23.25 -9.95 -5.67
N LYS A 118 -23.71 -11.17 -5.35
CA LYS A 118 -23.35 -11.82 -4.08
C LYS A 118 -21.83 -11.92 -3.87
N ASP A 119 -21.11 -12.39 -4.88
CA ASP A 119 -19.67 -12.59 -4.76
C ASP A 119 -18.94 -11.25 -4.62
N ASP A 120 -19.37 -10.25 -5.37
CA ASP A 120 -18.76 -8.91 -5.29
C ASP A 120 -19.05 -8.27 -3.94
N ALA A 121 -20.27 -8.43 -3.42
CA ALA A 121 -20.63 -7.92 -2.09
C ALA A 121 -19.76 -8.56 -1.02
N GLY A 122 -19.49 -9.85 -1.12
CA GLY A 122 -18.61 -10.55 -0.19
C GLY A 122 -17.19 -10.01 -0.20
N LEU A 123 -16.66 -9.70 -1.38
CA LEU A 123 -15.33 -9.10 -1.50
C LEU A 123 -15.30 -7.69 -0.92
N ILE A 124 -16.34 -6.91 -1.17
CA ILE A 124 -16.44 -5.55 -0.62
C ILE A 124 -16.47 -5.62 0.90
N GLN A 125 -17.22 -6.54 1.47
CA GLN A 125 -17.30 -6.72 2.91
C GLN A 125 -15.95 -7.09 3.50
N LYS A 126 -15.22 -8.04 2.87
CA LYS A 126 -13.88 -8.40 3.33
C LYS A 126 -12.93 -7.22 3.26
N MET A 127 -12.99 -6.46 2.19
CA MET A 127 -12.14 -5.29 2.02
C MET A 127 -12.39 -4.28 3.13
N GLU A 128 -13.65 -4.00 3.45
CA GLU A 128 -14.00 -3.08 4.53
C GLU A 128 -13.57 -3.62 5.90
N ALA A 129 -13.70 -4.92 6.13
CA ALA A 129 -13.25 -5.54 7.39
C ALA A 129 -11.73 -5.42 7.54
N ILE A 130 -10.98 -5.69 6.48
CA ILE A 130 -9.53 -5.56 6.49
C ILE A 130 -9.13 -4.11 6.76
N ARG A 131 -9.78 -3.18 6.07
CA ARG A 131 -9.52 -1.76 6.26
C ARG A 131 -9.75 -1.34 7.71
N THR A 132 -10.89 -1.72 8.27
CA THR A 132 -11.25 -1.38 9.64
C THR A 132 -10.27 -1.97 10.64
N ASP A 133 -9.93 -3.25 10.49
CA ASP A 133 -9.00 -3.91 11.40
C ASP A 133 -7.60 -3.30 11.31
N ALA A 134 -7.13 -3.02 10.10
CA ALA A 134 -5.82 -2.40 9.93
C ALA A 134 -5.77 -1.02 10.58
N LEU A 135 -6.80 -0.20 10.38
CA LEU A 135 -6.88 1.12 10.99
C LEU A 135 -6.95 1.03 12.52
N THR A 136 -7.76 0.12 13.04
CA THR A 136 -7.89 -0.06 14.49
C THR A 136 -6.55 -0.46 15.09
N GLN A 137 -5.88 -1.42 14.49
CA GLN A 137 -4.57 -1.87 14.97
C GLN A 137 -3.52 -0.77 14.84
N PHE A 138 -3.60 0.01 13.78
CA PHE A 138 -2.69 1.13 13.56
C PHE A 138 -2.85 2.19 14.67
N GLU A 139 -4.09 2.53 15.01
CA GLU A 139 -4.37 3.51 16.06
C GLU A 139 -3.93 3.02 17.44
N ILE A 140 -4.12 1.73 17.73
CA ILE A 140 -3.71 1.15 19.02
C ILE A 140 -2.19 1.20 19.17
N ASN A 141 -1.46 0.98 18.09
CA ASN A 141 0.01 0.91 18.11
C ASN A 141 0.67 2.25 17.81
N LYS A 142 -0.09 3.31 17.76
CA LYS A 142 0.39 4.63 17.40
C LYS A 142 1.15 5.32 18.53
#